data_36fa5fab34be58ac8c7fb34a9843cf66
#
_entry.id   36fa5fab34be58ac8c7fb34a9843cf66
#
_cell.length_a   1.000
_cell.length_b   1.000
_cell.length_c   1.000
_cell.angle_alpha   90.00
_cell.angle_beta   90.00
_cell.angle_gamma   90.00
#
_symmetry.space_group_name_H-M   'P 1'
#
loop_
_entity.id
_entity.type
_entity.pdbx_description
1 polymer ?
#
loop_
_entity_poly.entity_id
_entity_poly.type
_entity_poly.pdbx_seq_one_letter_code
_entity_poly.pdbx_strand_id
1 'polypeptide(L)'
;MRREEHDGPLTRRGCMLKLWSLLEITTFMSKSCLRAFFGALIAAFASLAMATQAAPPAMLLANVLGPDVDVTEYLVSEKYDGVRAHWDGKALRFRSGRTVAAPSWFLEKLPPEALDGELWIARGRFDEVSGIVRKTEPVDAEWRRLSYMIFELPQADGAPPLTFTERATRIKAIVERTNFPALKAVRQYTVKDRAALKRELDAVVKGGGEGLMLHRADAPYVTGRSDVLLKLKPLLDTEATVVAHIAGKGKHTGRMGALLVETKSGVRFKLGTGFSDAVRANPPPIGAQVTYVYRDVTPGGKPRFASFLRTRDDP
;
A
#
# COMPACT_ATOMS: atom_id res chain seq x y z
N MET A 1 -19.58 50.38 72.82
CA MET A 1 -20.35 51.30 71.97
C MET A 1 -20.65 50.49 70.70
N ARG A 2 -21.78 49.77 70.64
CA ARG A 2 -23.09 50.13 70.04
C ARG A 2 -22.91 50.79 68.70
N ARG A 3 -23.37 50.25 67.54
CA ARG A 3 -24.71 49.80 67.11
C ARG A 3 -24.54 48.94 65.84
N GLU A 4 -25.18 47.80 65.68
CA GLU A 4 -26.51 47.53 65.05
C GLU A 4 -26.50 47.70 63.55
N GLU A 5 -26.53 46.56 62.79
CA GLU A 5 -27.74 45.89 62.20
C GLU A 5 -28.37 46.66 61.04
N HIS A 6 -28.37 46.07 59.87
CA HIS A 6 -29.60 45.82 59.14
C HIS A 6 -29.48 44.75 58.05
N ASP A 7 -30.14 43.64 58.26
CA ASP A 7 -30.54 42.66 57.29
C ASP A 7 -31.52 43.24 56.28
N GLY A 8 -31.40 42.84 55.04
CA GLY A 8 -32.39 43.03 54.00
C GLY A 8 -32.40 41.84 53.03
N PRO A 9 -33.54 41.17 52.80
CA PRO A 9 -33.58 39.90 52.07
C PRO A 9 -33.53 40.11 50.58
N LEU A 10 -32.57 39.46 49.93
CA LEU A 10 -32.45 39.33 48.45
C LEU A 10 -33.58 38.45 47.93
N THR A 11 -34.50 39.08 47.30
CA THR A 11 -35.72 38.52 46.69
C THR A 11 -35.36 37.56 45.56
N ARG A 12 -35.81 36.31 45.72
CA ARG A 12 -35.85 35.26 44.68
C ARG A 12 -36.83 35.60 43.52
N ARG A 13 -36.66 36.68 42.79
CA ARG A 13 -37.55 37.04 41.64
C ARG A 13 -36.84 37.22 40.30
N GLY A 14 -35.55 36.96 40.21
CA GLY A 14 -34.78 37.16 38.97
C GLY A 14 -34.58 35.93 38.08
N CYS A 15 -34.84 34.71 38.51
CA CYS A 15 -34.51 33.49 37.80
C CYS A 15 -35.69 32.78 37.11
N MET A 16 -36.92 33.18 37.37
CA MET A 16 -38.12 32.57 36.74
C MET A 16 -38.56 33.27 35.44
N LEU A 17 -38.15 34.50 35.20
CA LEU A 17 -38.53 35.23 33.98
C LEU A 17 -37.75 34.88 32.71
N LYS A 18 -36.62 34.18 32.83
CA LYS A 18 -35.87 33.72 31.65
C LYS A 18 -36.26 32.33 31.14
N LEU A 19 -36.95 31.53 31.94
CA LEU A 19 -37.44 30.22 31.52
C LEU A 19 -38.81 30.27 30.84
N TRP A 20 -39.57 31.32 31.04
CA TRP A 20 -40.87 31.48 30.40
C TRP A 20 -40.76 32.00 28.95
N SER A 21 -39.72 32.75 28.61
CA SER A 21 -39.54 33.24 27.25
C SER A 21 -39.09 32.13 26.26
N LEU A 22 -38.56 31.03 26.74
CA LEU A 22 -38.20 29.86 25.91
C LEU A 22 -39.38 28.89 25.67
N LEU A 23 -40.39 28.93 26.57
CA LEU A 23 -41.58 28.07 26.46
C LEU A 23 -42.66 28.65 25.53
N GLU A 24 -42.69 29.98 25.36
CA GLU A 24 -43.65 30.63 24.45
C GLU A 24 -43.23 30.57 22.97
N ILE A 25 -41.95 30.39 22.66
CA ILE A 25 -41.49 30.26 21.28
C ILE A 25 -41.88 28.89 20.68
N THR A 26 -42.11 27.88 21.53
CA THR A 26 -42.49 26.55 21.03
C THR A 26 -43.96 26.38 20.73
N THR A 27 -44.82 27.30 21.20
CA THR A 27 -46.28 27.19 21.04
C THR A 27 -46.80 27.86 19.76
N PHE A 28 -45.97 28.66 19.04
CA PHE A 28 -46.40 29.39 17.85
C PHE A 28 -45.78 28.85 16.54
N MET A 29 -44.88 27.86 16.62
CA MET A 29 -44.35 27.21 15.38
C MET A 29 -45.32 26.14 14.90
N SER A 30 -45.87 26.30 13.71
CA SER A 30 -46.66 25.27 13.06
C SER A 30 -45.85 23.96 12.97
N LYS A 31 -46.53 22.82 13.10
CA LYS A 31 -45.88 21.48 13.00
C LYS A 31 -45.03 21.31 11.71
N SER A 32 -45.30 22.12 10.69
CA SER A 32 -44.53 22.16 9.44
C SER A 32 -43.17 22.88 9.59
N CYS A 33 -43.10 23.98 10.36
CA CYS A 33 -41.85 24.69 10.64
C CYS A 33 -40.90 23.89 11.53
N LEU A 34 -41.44 23.16 12.52
CA LEU A 34 -40.63 22.31 13.41
C LEU A 34 -40.04 21.13 12.64
N ARG A 35 -40.76 20.53 11.70
CA ARG A 35 -40.26 19.48 10.80
C ARG A 35 -39.17 19.97 9.84
N ALA A 36 -39.29 21.19 9.32
CA ALA A 36 -38.29 21.81 8.47
C ALA A 36 -37.01 22.14 9.25
N PHE A 37 -37.12 22.60 10.48
CA PHE A 37 -35.96 22.91 11.35
C PHE A 37 -35.22 21.64 11.80
N PHE A 38 -35.93 20.57 12.16
CA PHE A 38 -35.32 19.28 12.47
C PHE A 38 -34.73 18.62 11.23
N GLY A 39 -35.38 18.73 10.06
CA GLY A 39 -34.83 18.24 8.79
C GLY A 39 -33.54 18.98 8.38
N ALA A 40 -33.47 20.29 8.54
CA ALA A 40 -32.29 21.10 8.27
C ALA A 40 -31.13 20.80 9.27
N LEU A 41 -31.44 20.56 10.54
CA LEU A 41 -30.45 20.20 11.56
C LEU A 41 -29.87 18.81 11.30
N ILE A 42 -30.68 17.83 10.93
CA ILE A 42 -30.24 16.47 10.57
C ILE A 42 -29.42 16.49 9.28
N ALA A 43 -29.81 17.30 8.29
CA ALA A 43 -29.01 17.46 7.07
C ALA A 43 -27.67 18.16 7.32
N ALA A 44 -27.61 19.15 8.21
CA ALA A 44 -26.36 19.79 8.64
C ALA A 44 -25.46 18.85 9.43
N PHE A 45 -25.98 17.98 10.30
CA PHE A 45 -25.21 16.97 11.00
C PHE A 45 -24.75 15.83 10.08
N ALA A 46 -25.57 15.44 9.08
CA ALA A 46 -25.16 14.45 8.08
C ALA A 46 -24.04 14.97 7.16
N SER A 47 -23.99 16.28 6.91
CA SER A 47 -22.92 16.91 6.12
C SER A 47 -21.60 17.04 6.87
N LEU A 48 -21.59 17.05 8.20
CA LEU A 48 -20.39 17.08 9.04
C LEU A 48 -19.75 15.69 9.23
N ALA A 49 -20.46 14.63 8.92
CA ALA A 49 -19.97 13.24 9.12
C ALA A 49 -19.30 12.64 7.87
N MET A 50 -19.16 13.36 6.77
CA MET A 50 -18.21 12.96 5.72
C MET A 50 -16.81 13.25 6.25
N ALA A 51 -16.24 12.30 6.99
CA ALA A 51 -14.82 12.26 7.23
C ALA A 51 -14.14 12.37 5.86
N THR A 52 -13.59 13.54 5.55
CA THR A 52 -12.81 13.75 4.33
C THR A 52 -11.66 12.76 4.37
N GLN A 53 -11.82 11.68 3.63
CA GLN A 53 -10.76 10.70 3.47
C GLN A 53 -9.59 11.45 2.85
N ALA A 54 -8.48 11.55 3.56
CA ALA A 54 -7.30 12.23 3.05
C ALA A 54 -6.94 11.67 1.69
N ALA A 55 -6.59 12.53 0.75
CA ALA A 55 -6.14 12.11 -0.56
C ALA A 55 -4.97 11.11 -0.42
N PRO A 56 -4.87 10.12 -1.33
CA PRO A 56 -3.73 9.22 -1.33
C PRO A 56 -2.42 10.02 -1.36
N PRO A 57 -1.42 9.67 -0.52
CA PRO A 57 -0.13 10.34 -0.55
C PRO A 57 0.53 10.19 -1.92
N ALA A 58 1.12 11.26 -2.42
CA ALA A 58 1.89 11.23 -3.65
C ALA A 58 3.19 10.47 -3.39
N MET A 59 3.32 9.26 -3.93
CA MET A 59 4.45 8.35 -3.69
C MET A 59 5.16 8.00 -4.99
N LEU A 60 6.46 7.74 -4.91
CA LEU A 60 7.20 7.11 -5.99
C LEU A 60 6.73 5.65 -6.19
N LEU A 61 6.49 5.26 -7.44
CA LEU A 61 6.03 3.94 -7.83
C LEU A 61 7.01 3.28 -8.81
N ALA A 62 7.31 2.01 -8.59
CA ALA A 62 8.28 1.27 -9.39
C ALA A 62 7.73 0.82 -10.75
N ASN A 63 8.55 0.97 -11.79
CA ASN A 63 8.46 0.22 -13.03
C ASN A 63 9.11 -1.18 -12.90
N VAL A 64 8.99 -2.01 -13.91
CA VAL A 64 9.71 -3.29 -13.99
C VAL A 64 11.07 -3.04 -14.62
N LEU A 65 12.13 -3.65 -14.08
CA LEU A 65 13.48 -3.56 -14.68
C LEU A 65 13.45 -4.06 -16.13
N GLY A 66 13.83 -3.17 -17.04
CA GLY A 66 13.98 -3.47 -18.47
C GLY A 66 15.32 -4.15 -18.79
N PRO A 67 15.45 -4.75 -19.99
CA PRO A 67 16.70 -5.42 -20.42
C PRO A 67 17.87 -4.46 -20.62
N ASP A 68 17.60 -3.23 -21.04
CA ASP A 68 18.63 -2.27 -21.49
C ASP A 68 19.06 -1.29 -20.38
N VAL A 69 18.54 -1.42 -19.16
CA VAL A 69 18.89 -0.54 -18.03
C VAL A 69 20.29 -0.85 -17.53
N ASP A 70 21.14 0.17 -17.38
CA ASP A 70 22.42 0.02 -16.70
C ASP A 70 22.19 -0.05 -15.17
N VAL A 71 22.38 -1.23 -14.62
CA VAL A 71 22.12 -1.50 -13.21
C VAL A 71 23.17 -0.89 -12.26
N THR A 72 24.31 -0.47 -12.79
CA THR A 72 25.39 0.14 -12.00
C THR A 72 25.06 1.56 -11.52
N GLU A 73 24.09 2.22 -12.16
CA GLU A 73 23.59 3.53 -11.79
C GLU A 73 22.59 3.49 -10.61
N TYR A 74 22.28 2.30 -10.10
CA TYR A 74 21.24 2.10 -9.10
C TYR A 74 21.79 1.56 -7.77
N LEU A 75 21.22 2.02 -6.68
CA LEU A 75 21.30 1.34 -5.41
C LEU A 75 20.26 0.23 -5.36
N VAL A 76 20.69 -0.93 -4.94
CA VAL A 76 19.87 -2.15 -4.86
C VAL A 76 19.48 -2.43 -3.43
N SER A 77 18.27 -2.90 -3.23
CA SER A 77 17.76 -3.37 -1.94
C SER A 77 16.84 -4.56 -2.10
N GLU A 78 16.57 -5.27 -1.01
CA GLU A 78 15.53 -6.30 -0.98
C GLU A 78 14.16 -5.66 -1.16
N LYS A 79 13.30 -6.31 -1.94
CA LYS A 79 11.90 -5.98 -2.03
C LYS A 79 11.15 -6.71 -0.93
N TYR A 80 10.77 -5.98 0.10
CA TYR A 80 9.99 -6.51 1.20
C TYR A 80 8.54 -6.78 0.77
N ASP A 81 7.99 -7.90 1.21
CA ASP A 81 6.59 -8.29 1.03
C ASP A 81 5.82 -8.05 2.33
N GLY A 82 5.38 -6.84 2.50
CA GLY A 82 4.64 -6.36 3.66
C GLY A 82 3.52 -5.41 3.25
N VAL A 83 3.23 -4.43 4.08
CA VAL A 83 2.24 -3.40 3.80
C VAL A 83 2.91 -2.03 3.80
N ARG A 84 2.98 -1.41 2.61
CA ARG A 84 3.53 -0.06 2.47
C ARG A 84 2.74 0.95 3.28
N ALA A 85 3.45 1.72 4.07
CA ALA A 85 2.93 2.79 4.88
C ALA A 85 3.75 4.07 4.69
N HIS A 86 3.06 5.19 4.67
CA HIS A 86 3.62 6.53 4.61
C HIS A 86 3.38 7.23 5.94
N TRP A 87 4.44 7.69 6.57
CA TRP A 87 4.41 8.54 7.75
C TRP A 87 4.59 10.00 7.31
N ASP A 88 3.67 10.88 7.65
CA ASP A 88 3.69 12.29 7.26
C ASP A 88 4.23 13.22 8.39
N GLY A 89 4.82 12.64 9.44
CA GLY A 89 5.26 13.34 10.65
C GLY A 89 4.18 13.41 11.74
N LYS A 90 2.95 12.97 11.45
CA LYS A 90 1.81 13.02 12.39
C LYS A 90 0.94 11.77 12.32
N ALA A 91 0.73 11.21 11.14
CA ALA A 91 -0.14 10.06 10.92
C ALA A 91 0.52 9.04 9.99
N LEU A 92 0.35 7.77 10.31
CA LEU A 92 0.76 6.66 9.45
C LEU A 92 -0.42 6.33 8.51
N ARG A 93 -0.15 6.29 7.20
CA ARG A 93 -1.18 6.10 6.17
C ARG A 93 -0.85 4.96 5.24
N PHE A 94 -1.86 4.20 4.87
CA PHE A 94 -1.78 3.30 3.73
C PHE A 94 -1.60 4.07 2.41
N ARG A 95 -1.17 3.38 1.39
CA ARG A 95 -1.10 3.91 0.02
C ARG A 95 -2.43 4.49 -0.48
N SER A 96 -3.57 4.05 0.03
CA SER A 96 -4.89 4.58 -0.28
C SER A 96 -5.20 5.93 0.37
N GLY A 97 -4.33 6.45 1.24
CA GLY A 97 -4.56 7.65 2.06
C GLY A 97 -5.27 7.35 3.38
N ARG A 98 -5.88 6.17 3.53
CA ARG A 98 -6.52 5.78 4.78
C ARG A 98 -5.49 5.65 5.90
N THR A 99 -5.82 6.15 7.09
CA THR A 99 -4.96 6.03 8.27
C THR A 99 -4.80 4.57 8.69
N VAL A 100 -3.58 4.21 9.07
CA VAL A 100 -3.28 2.94 9.73
C VAL A 100 -3.57 3.12 11.22
N ALA A 101 -4.45 2.29 11.78
CA ALA A 101 -4.67 2.25 13.21
C ALA A 101 -3.46 1.57 13.89
N ALA A 102 -2.51 2.39 14.34
CA ALA A 102 -1.32 1.94 15.04
C ALA A 102 -1.39 2.33 16.53
N PRO A 103 -0.78 1.55 17.45
CA PRO A 103 -0.73 1.92 18.86
C PRO A 103 -0.01 3.25 19.09
N SER A 104 -0.46 4.04 20.07
CA SER A 104 0.14 5.34 20.41
C SER A 104 1.64 5.22 20.69
N TRP A 105 2.06 4.20 21.44
CA TRP A 105 3.47 3.95 21.74
C TRP A 105 4.35 3.74 20.51
N PHE A 106 3.78 3.27 19.38
CA PHE A 106 4.51 3.12 18.13
C PHE A 106 4.62 4.46 17.40
N LEU A 107 3.50 5.19 17.30
CA LEU A 107 3.46 6.49 16.61
C LEU A 107 4.31 7.55 17.31
N GLU A 108 4.27 7.64 18.63
CA GLU A 108 5.02 8.61 19.46
C GLU A 108 6.54 8.45 19.34
N LYS A 109 7.01 7.26 18.95
CA LYS A 109 8.43 6.98 18.74
C LYS A 109 8.91 7.25 17.31
N LEU A 110 8.01 7.57 16.39
CA LEU A 110 8.41 7.92 15.03
C LEU A 110 8.96 9.35 14.98
N PRO A 111 9.93 9.61 14.10
CA PRO A 111 10.55 10.93 13.99
C PRO A 111 9.60 11.94 13.33
N PRO A 112 9.86 13.25 13.44
CA PRO A 112 9.03 14.28 12.82
C PRO A 112 9.15 14.32 11.28
N GLU A 113 10.20 13.72 10.71
CA GLU A 113 10.40 13.67 9.26
C GLU A 113 9.40 12.72 8.61
N ALA A 114 8.93 13.08 7.41
CA ALA A 114 8.14 12.18 6.59
C ALA A 114 8.97 10.96 6.16
N LEU A 115 8.38 9.77 6.24
CA LEU A 115 9.03 8.50 5.91
C LEU A 115 8.12 7.66 5.03
N ASP A 116 8.72 6.90 4.12
CA ASP A 116 8.02 5.92 3.31
C ASP A 116 8.71 4.56 3.45
N GLY A 117 7.95 3.56 3.82
CA GLY A 117 8.51 2.26 4.18
C GLY A 117 7.50 1.14 4.11
N GLU A 118 7.96 -0.04 4.46
CA GLU A 118 7.16 -1.26 4.53
C GLU A 118 6.99 -1.71 5.98
N LEU A 119 5.76 -1.84 6.45
CA LEU A 119 5.46 -2.58 7.67
C LEU A 119 5.65 -4.06 7.40
N TRP A 120 6.53 -4.71 8.15
CA TRP A 120 7.03 -6.05 7.83
C TRP A 120 7.40 -6.84 9.09
N ILE A 121 7.27 -8.15 9.04
CA ILE A 121 7.69 -9.07 10.12
C ILE A 121 8.88 -9.92 9.67
N ALA A 122 8.65 -10.75 8.65
CA ALA A 122 9.62 -11.67 8.08
C ALA A 122 9.20 -12.06 6.66
N ARG A 123 10.10 -12.69 5.91
CA ARG A 123 9.81 -13.24 4.59
C ARG A 123 8.67 -14.25 4.67
N GLY A 124 7.76 -14.23 3.69
CA GLY A 124 6.60 -15.12 3.61
C GLY A 124 5.51 -14.87 4.67
N ARG A 125 5.50 -13.70 5.33
CA ARG A 125 4.52 -13.37 6.39
C ARG A 125 3.58 -12.24 6.01
N PHE A 126 3.37 -12.00 4.72
CA PHE A 126 2.49 -10.93 4.22
C PHE A 126 1.08 -10.98 4.82
N ASP A 127 0.45 -12.16 4.82
CA ASP A 127 -0.93 -12.32 5.31
C ASP A 127 -1.05 -11.93 6.79
N GLU A 128 -0.03 -12.27 7.58
CA GLU A 128 0.02 -11.91 8.99
C GLU A 128 0.18 -10.40 9.18
N VAL A 129 1.14 -9.77 8.49
CA VAL A 129 1.30 -8.31 8.50
C VAL A 129 0.01 -7.61 8.09
N SER A 130 -0.58 -8.07 6.98
CA SER A 130 -1.84 -7.53 6.46
C SER A 130 -2.99 -7.67 7.46
N GLY A 131 -3.08 -8.80 8.16
CA GLY A 131 -4.06 -9.04 9.22
C GLY A 131 -3.89 -8.11 10.42
N ILE A 132 -2.65 -7.83 10.83
CA ILE A 132 -2.34 -6.95 11.96
C ILE A 132 -2.71 -5.50 11.64
N VAL A 133 -2.17 -4.96 10.54
CA VAL A 133 -2.26 -3.52 10.27
C VAL A 133 -3.62 -3.04 9.76
N ARG A 134 -4.50 -3.96 9.37
CA ARG A 134 -5.86 -3.64 8.89
C ARG A 134 -6.92 -3.64 9.98
N LYS A 135 -6.59 -4.06 11.19
CA LYS A 135 -7.50 -3.97 12.34
C LYS A 135 -7.84 -2.52 12.63
N THR A 136 -9.08 -2.26 13.00
CA THR A 136 -9.54 -0.94 13.45
C THR A 136 -9.02 -0.61 14.84
N GLU A 137 -8.84 -1.64 15.67
CA GLU A 137 -8.25 -1.55 16.99
C GLU A 137 -6.91 -2.31 16.98
N PRO A 138 -5.78 -1.62 17.18
CA PRO A 138 -4.48 -2.25 17.16
C PRO A 138 -4.27 -3.11 18.39
N VAL A 139 -3.61 -4.27 18.21
CA VAL A 139 -3.23 -5.16 19.31
C VAL A 139 -1.74 -5.03 19.58
N ASP A 140 -1.38 -4.54 20.75
CA ASP A 140 0.02 -4.24 21.13
C ASP A 140 0.99 -5.40 20.92
N ALA A 141 0.60 -6.61 21.34
CA ALA A 141 1.44 -7.80 21.22
C ALA A 141 1.76 -8.14 19.75
N GLU A 142 0.83 -7.88 18.84
CA GLU A 142 1.02 -8.07 17.40
C GLU A 142 1.93 -6.99 16.82
N TRP A 143 1.71 -5.72 17.19
CA TRP A 143 2.51 -4.58 16.73
C TRP A 143 3.96 -4.64 17.20
N ARG A 144 4.25 -5.23 18.35
CA ARG A 144 5.64 -5.46 18.83
C ARG A 144 6.46 -6.37 17.91
N ARG A 145 5.83 -7.12 17.03
CA ARG A 145 6.47 -8.00 16.05
C ARG A 145 6.80 -7.31 14.74
N LEU A 146 6.20 -6.14 14.48
CA LEU A 146 6.38 -5.38 13.25
C LEU A 146 7.69 -4.59 13.29
N SER A 147 8.34 -4.51 12.13
CA SER A 147 9.35 -3.52 11.82
C SER A 147 8.81 -2.57 10.75
N TYR A 148 9.16 -1.31 10.83
CA TYR A 148 8.91 -0.31 9.79
C TYR A 148 10.20 -0.10 9.02
N MET A 149 10.28 -0.73 7.82
CA MET A 149 11.46 -0.80 6.96
C MET A 149 11.48 0.40 6.04
N ILE A 150 12.26 1.42 6.37
CA ILE A 150 12.30 2.69 5.65
C ILE A 150 13.20 2.58 4.42
N PHE A 151 12.64 2.85 3.25
CA PHE A 151 13.33 2.80 1.97
C PHE A 151 13.34 4.14 1.23
N GLU A 152 12.51 5.12 1.63
CA GLU A 152 12.49 6.43 1.00
C GLU A 152 12.22 7.54 2.03
N LEU A 153 12.80 8.71 1.74
CA LEU A 153 12.61 9.96 2.48
C LEU A 153 11.89 10.94 1.56
N PRO A 154 10.55 11.10 1.69
CA PRO A 154 9.82 12.07 0.91
C PRO A 154 10.38 13.48 1.11
N GLN A 155 10.49 14.22 0.02
CA GLN A 155 11.01 15.58 0.08
C GLN A 155 10.00 16.50 0.76
N ALA A 156 10.46 17.27 1.74
CA ALA A 156 9.65 18.32 2.35
C ALA A 156 9.49 19.50 1.37
N ASP A 157 8.34 20.16 1.44
CA ASP A 157 8.07 21.34 0.60
C ASP A 157 9.14 22.43 0.82
N GLY A 158 9.64 22.95 -0.30
CA GLY A 158 10.67 24.00 -0.28
C GLY A 158 12.09 23.55 0.11
N ALA A 159 12.30 22.27 0.43
CA ALA A 159 13.63 21.75 0.69
C ALA A 159 14.45 21.58 -0.61
N PRO A 160 15.78 21.79 -0.60
CA PRO A 160 16.60 21.52 -1.76
C PRO A 160 16.51 20.03 -2.14
N PRO A 161 16.50 19.73 -3.46
CA PRO A 161 16.45 18.36 -3.92
C PRO A 161 17.71 17.60 -3.51
N LEU A 162 17.50 16.39 -2.99
CA LEU A 162 18.58 15.47 -2.62
C LEU A 162 18.56 14.28 -3.59
N THR A 163 19.73 13.81 -3.94
CA THR A 163 19.91 12.52 -4.62
C THR A 163 19.41 11.37 -3.74
N PHE A 164 19.09 10.23 -4.34
CA PHE A 164 18.70 9.07 -3.53
C PHE A 164 19.83 8.61 -2.59
N THR A 165 21.08 8.69 -3.02
CA THR A 165 22.25 8.37 -2.17
C THR A 165 22.28 9.22 -0.90
N GLU A 166 22.02 10.52 -1.02
CA GLU A 166 21.93 11.43 0.12
C GLU A 166 20.72 11.12 1.00
N ARG A 167 19.55 10.83 0.40
CA ARG A 167 18.35 10.44 1.15
C ARG A 167 18.55 9.12 1.90
N ALA A 168 19.18 8.11 1.28
CA ALA A 168 19.50 6.84 1.93
C ALA A 168 20.46 7.04 3.13
N THR A 169 21.42 7.95 3.02
CA THR A 169 22.31 8.33 4.12
C THR A 169 21.54 9.02 5.25
N ARG A 170 20.64 9.95 4.90
CA ARG A 170 19.78 10.61 5.89
C ARG A 170 18.83 9.64 6.59
N ILE A 171 18.26 8.69 5.86
CA ILE A 171 17.40 7.62 6.46
C ILE A 171 18.17 6.89 7.55
N LYS A 172 19.43 6.48 7.30
CA LYS A 172 20.26 5.82 8.31
C LYS A 172 20.47 6.70 9.54
N ALA A 173 20.82 7.96 9.35
CA ALA A 173 21.01 8.90 10.44
C ALA A 173 19.73 9.16 11.25
N ILE A 174 18.56 9.24 10.58
CA ILE A 174 17.25 9.37 11.23
C ILE A 174 16.97 8.14 12.09
N VAL A 175 17.13 6.93 11.54
CA VAL A 175 16.89 5.67 12.26
C VAL A 175 17.79 5.53 13.47
N GLU A 176 19.09 5.82 13.32
CA GLU A 176 20.07 5.79 14.41
C GLU A 176 19.72 6.79 15.53
N ARG A 177 19.43 8.04 15.17
CA ARG A 177 19.04 9.09 16.13
C ARG A 177 17.74 8.77 16.86
N THR A 178 16.76 8.20 16.14
CA THR A 178 15.45 7.84 16.70
C THR A 178 15.57 6.72 17.73
N ASN A 179 16.55 5.85 17.59
CA ASN A 179 16.83 4.73 18.51
C ASN A 179 15.58 3.90 18.85
N PHE A 180 14.73 3.67 17.86
CA PHE A 180 13.52 2.84 18.00
C PHE A 180 13.73 1.51 17.30
N PRO A 181 13.80 0.36 18.02
CA PRO A 181 14.14 -0.93 17.42
C PRO A 181 13.23 -1.40 16.28
N ALA A 182 11.96 -0.94 16.27
CA ALA A 182 11.04 -1.25 15.19
C ALA A 182 11.26 -0.41 13.93
N LEU A 183 11.92 0.74 14.02
CA LEU A 183 12.27 1.59 12.88
C LEU A 183 13.62 1.14 12.30
N LYS A 184 13.65 0.74 11.03
CA LYS A 184 14.84 0.19 10.39
C LYS A 184 15.08 0.82 9.02
N ALA A 185 16.32 1.20 8.73
CA ALA A 185 16.73 1.61 7.40
C ALA A 185 16.89 0.37 6.51
N VAL A 186 16.27 0.38 5.34
CA VAL A 186 16.51 -0.65 4.32
C VAL A 186 17.95 -0.56 3.83
N ARG A 187 18.65 -1.69 3.85
CA ARG A 187 20.02 -1.77 3.34
C ARG A 187 20.05 -1.48 1.85
N GLN A 188 20.86 -0.49 1.46
CA GLN A 188 21.13 -0.13 0.08
C GLN A 188 22.57 -0.51 -0.27
N TYR A 189 22.79 -1.08 -1.47
CA TYR A 189 24.11 -1.46 -1.94
C TYR A 189 24.19 -1.36 -3.47
N THR A 190 25.39 -1.37 -4.03
CA THR A 190 25.62 -1.36 -5.48
C THR A 190 25.95 -2.75 -5.98
N VAL A 191 25.70 -2.99 -7.25
CA VAL A 191 26.14 -4.19 -7.98
C VAL A 191 26.99 -3.78 -9.17
N LYS A 192 27.98 -4.58 -9.51
CA LYS A 192 28.94 -4.26 -10.59
C LYS A 192 28.42 -4.54 -12.00
N ASP A 193 27.43 -5.40 -12.13
CA ASP A 193 26.87 -5.84 -13.40
C ASP A 193 25.53 -6.61 -13.20
N ARG A 194 24.87 -6.92 -14.31
CA ARG A 194 23.63 -7.72 -14.31
C ARG A 194 23.80 -9.15 -13.79
N ALA A 195 24.99 -9.74 -13.98
CA ALA A 195 25.26 -11.08 -13.46
C ALA A 195 25.33 -11.06 -11.91
N ALA A 196 25.94 -10.02 -11.33
CA ALA A 196 25.94 -9.79 -9.90
C ALA A 196 24.51 -9.55 -9.39
N LEU A 197 23.72 -8.71 -10.07
CA LEU A 197 22.32 -8.47 -9.73
C LEU A 197 21.50 -9.77 -9.75
N LYS A 198 21.72 -10.64 -10.75
CA LYS A 198 21.05 -11.94 -10.81
C LYS A 198 21.41 -12.82 -9.64
N ARG A 199 22.68 -12.89 -9.23
CA ARG A 199 23.10 -13.68 -8.06
C ARG A 199 22.43 -13.18 -6.78
N GLU A 200 22.33 -11.87 -6.61
CA GLU A 200 21.61 -11.27 -5.46
C GLU A 200 20.12 -11.64 -5.48
N LEU A 201 19.48 -11.54 -6.65
CA LEU A 201 18.09 -11.97 -6.80
C LEU A 201 17.91 -13.44 -6.41
N ASP A 202 18.76 -14.32 -6.95
CA ASP A 202 18.69 -15.76 -6.69
C ASP A 202 18.90 -16.06 -5.19
N ALA A 203 19.81 -15.34 -4.52
CA ALA A 203 20.06 -15.48 -3.09
C ALA A 203 18.86 -15.03 -2.24
N VAL A 204 18.26 -13.88 -2.57
CA VAL A 204 17.07 -13.35 -1.90
C VAL A 204 15.90 -14.31 -2.06
N VAL A 205 15.65 -14.78 -3.28
CA VAL A 205 14.54 -15.70 -3.61
C VAL A 205 14.73 -17.07 -2.94
N LYS A 206 15.95 -17.62 -2.99
CA LYS A 206 16.28 -18.86 -2.28
C LYS A 206 16.03 -18.75 -0.78
N GLY A 207 16.24 -17.58 -0.21
CA GLY A 207 15.92 -17.29 1.20
C GLY A 207 14.45 -16.93 1.45
N GLY A 208 13.55 -17.09 0.46
CA GLY A 208 12.11 -16.80 0.61
C GLY A 208 11.73 -15.32 0.44
N GLY A 209 12.64 -14.47 -0.04
CA GLY A 209 12.35 -13.08 -0.33
C GLY A 209 11.62 -12.89 -1.66
N GLU A 210 10.95 -11.75 -1.83
CA GLU A 210 10.08 -11.46 -2.98
C GLU A 210 10.87 -11.08 -4.24
N GLY A 211 12.04 -10.44 -4.07
CA GLY A 211 12.85 -9.91 -5.14
C GLY A 211 13.70 -8.74 -4.73
N LEU A 212 14.04 -7.88 -5.69
CA LEU A 212 14.89 -6.71 -5.50
C LEU A 212 14.18 -5.43 -5.96
N MET A 213 14.59 -4.32 -5.35
CA MET A 213 14.30 -2.96 -5.79
C MET A 213 15.61 -2.31 -6.23
N LEU A 214 15.55 -1.52 -7.30
CA LEU A 214 16.65 -0.71 -7.78
C LEU A 214 16.19 0.74 -7.78
N HIS A 215 16.90 1.59 -7.07
CA HIS A 215 16.60 3.03 -7.02
C HIS A 215 17.80 3.80 -7.61
N ARG A 216 17.54 4.65 -8.60
CA ARG A 216 18.59 5.41 -9.27
C ARG A 216 19.31 6.30 -8.27
N ALA A 217 20.63 6.12 -8.18
CA ALA A 217 21.45 6.67 -7.10
C ALA A 217 21.50 8.21 -7.07
N ASP A 218 21.55 8.84 -8.25
CA ASP A 218 21.64 10.29 -8.45
C ASP A 218 20.28 11.00 -8.55
N ALA A 219 19.17 10.24 -8.57
CA ALA A 219 17.85 10.81 -8.83
C ALA A 219 17.31 11.63 -7.65
N PRO A 220 16.68 12.79 -7.91
CA PRO A 220 15.89 13.49 -6.91
C PRO A 220 14.65 12.69 -6.54
N TYR A 221 13.97 13.09 -5.45
CA TYR A 221 12.66 12.52 -5.12
C TYR A 221 11.63 12.93 -6.17
N VAL A 222 10.92 11.94 -6.69
CA VAL A 222 9.80 12.14 -7.63
C VAL A 222 8.61 11.30 -7.20
N THR A 223 7.41 11.69 -7.62
CA THR A 223 6.18 10.96 -7.34
C THR A 223 5.63 10.33 -8.62
N GLY A 224 4.75 9.36 -8.44
CA GLY A 224 4.19 8.63 -9.57
C GLY A 224 5.09 7.49 -10.06
N ARG A 225 4.76 6.96 -11.24
CA ARG A 225 5.49 5.84 -11.84
C ARG A 225 6.65 6.36 -12.68
N SER A 226 7.87 5.91 -12.35
CA SER A 226 9.09 6.39 -12.99
C SER A 226 10.15 5.30 -13.04
N ASP A 227 11.09 5.40 -13.98
CA ASP A 227 12.27 4.53 -14.08
C ASP A 227 13.34 4.86 -13.04
N VAL A 228 13.13 5.91 -12.24
CA VAL A 228 13.93 6.19 -11.05
C VAL A 228 13.87 5.04 -10.04
N LEU A 229 12.74 4.33 -9.98
CA LEU A 229 12.56 3.16 -9.13
C LEU A 229 12.12 1.97 -9.97
N LEU A 230 12.88 0.90 -9.92
CA LEU A 230 12.61 -0.33 -10.64
C LEU A 230 12.46 -1.50 -9.69
N LYS A 231 11.64 -2.49 -10.07
CA LYS A 231 11.48 -3.74 -9.35
C LYS A 231 11.93 -4.92 -10.22
N LEU A 232 12.62 -5.85 -9.58
CA LEU A 232 13.04 -7.12 -10.16
C LEU A 232 12.49 -8.26 -9.32
N LYS A 233 11.63 -9.09 -9.92
CA LYS A 233 11.13 -10.31 -9.30
C LYS A 233 11.56 -11.51 -10.15
N PRO A 234 11.71 -12.71 -9.55
CA PRO A 234 11.95 -13.91 -10.32
C PRO A 234 10.79 -14.15 -11.28
N LEU A 235 11.12 -14.63 -12.46
CA LEU A 235 10.16 -15.29 -13.33
C LEU A 235 10.22 -16.77 -12.98
N LEU A 236 9.14 -17.26 -12.38
CA LEU A 236 8.93 -18.68 -12.16
C LEU A 236 8.36 -19.26 -13.45
N ASP A 237 8.78 -20.45 -13.84
CA ASP A 237 8.17 -21.17 -14.94
C ASP A 237 7.69 -22.54 -14.45
N THR A 238 6.65 -23.02 -15.06
CA THR A 238 6.12 -24.37 -14.85
C THR A 238 5.25 -24.79 -16.03
N GLU A 239 4.75 -25.99 -16.00
CA GLU A 239 3.99 -26.61 -17.06
C GLU A 239 2.52 -26.74 -16.72
N ALA A 240 1.70 -26.72 -17.76
CA ALA A 240 0.29 -27.03 -17.67
C ALA A 240 -0.20 -27.70 -18.95
N THR A 241 -1.25 -28.51 -18.83
CA THR A 241 -1.88 -29.18 -19.97
C THR A 241 -2.95 -28.29 -20.57
N VAL A 242 -2.98 -28.17 -21.87
CA VAL A 242 -4.05 -27.45 -22.61
C VAL A 242 -5.34 -28.25 -22.51
N VAL A 243 -6.39 -27.66 -21.95
CA VAL A 243 -7.71 -28.31 -21.82
C VAL A 243 -8.76 -27.74 -22.77
N ALA A 244 -8.58 -26.48 -23.23
CA ALA A 244 -9.45 -25.88 -24.23
C ALA A 244 -8.83 -24.66 -24.88
N HIS A 245 -9.30 -24.31 -26.09
CA HIS A 245 -9.03 -23.03 -26.74
C HIS A 245 -10.18 -22.07 -26.47
N ILE A 246 -9.84 -20.82 -26.13
CA ILE A 246 -10.80 -19.74 -25.95
C ILE A 246 -10.70 -18.80 -27.14
N ALA A 247 -11.83 -18.56 -27.80
CA ALA A 247 -11.89 -17.67 -28.97
C ALA A 247 -11.41 -16.24 -28.64
N GLY A 248 -10.69 -15.65 -29.55
CA GLY A 248 -10.25 -14.27 -29.46
C GLY A 248 -11.39 -13.28 -29.68
N LYS A 249 -11.19 -12.05 -29.16
CA LYS A 249 -12.10 -10.92 -29.36
C LYS A 249 -11.31 -9.71 -29.87
N GLY A 250 -11.98 -8.75 -30.51
CA GLY A 250 -11.35 -7.55 -31.06
C GLY A 250 -10.28 -7.90 -32.09
N LYS A 251 -9.05 -7.44 -31.92
CA LYS A 251 -7.93 -7.71 -32.85
C LYS A 251 -7.59 -9.21 -33.03
N HIS A 252 -8.08 -10.07 -32.15
CA HIS A 252 -7.87 -11.52 -32.20
C HIS A 252 -9.10 -12.30 -32.65
N THR A 253 -10.14 -11.65 -33.18
CA THR A 253 -11.29 -12.33 -33.76
C THR A 253 -10.87 -13.31 -34.86
N GLY A 254 -11.42 -14.53 -34.87
CA GLY A 254 -11.04 -15.60 -35.79
C GLY A 254 -9.76 -16.38 -35.43
N ARG A 255 -9.10 -16.05 -34.28
CA ARG A 255 -7.91 -16.73 -33.77
C ARG A 255 -8.11 -17.09 -32.30
N MET A 256 -7.18 -17.86 -31.75
CA MET A 256 -7.16 -18.14 -30.30
C MET A 256 -6.90 -16.86 -29.50
N GLY A 257 -7.75 -16.56 -28.55
CA GLY A 257 -7.58 -15.46 -27.57
C GLY A 257 -6.77 -15.89 -26.36
N ALA A 258 -7.04 -17.10 -25.85
CA ALA A 258 -6.35 -17.69 -24.71
C ALA A 258 -6.42 -19.22 -24.76
N LEU A 259 -5.53 -19.87 -24.03
CA LEU A 259 -5.64 -21.28 -23.67
C LEU A 259 -6.34 -21.38 -22.30
N LEU A 260 -7.25 -22.31 -22.13
CA LEU A 260 -7.60 -22.84 -20.84
C LEU A 260 -6.61 -23.96 -20.54
N VAL A 261 -5.86 -23.85 -19.44
CA VAL A 261 -4.84 -24.82 -19.06
C VAL A 261 -5.08 -25.35 -17.65
N GLU A 262 -4.60 -26.57 -17.39
CA GLU A 262 -4.69 -27.24 -16.09
C GLU A 262 -3.29 -27.60 -15.60
N THR A 263 -2.96 -27.18 -14.36
CA THR A 263 -1.69 -27.52 -13.69
C THR A 263 -1.68 -28.99 -13.24
N LYS A 264 -0.50 -29.51 -12.89
CA LYS A 264 -0.37 -30.85 -12.27
C LYS A 264 -1.17 -31.03 -10.99
N SER A 265 -1.49 -29.92 -10.28
CA SER A 265 -2.33 -29.91 -9.07
C SER A 265 -3.84 -29.75 -9.37
N GLY A 266 -4.26 -29.78 -10.64
CA GLY A 266 -5.66 -29.67 -11.04
C GLY A 266 -6.21 -28.23 -11.10
N VAL A 267 -5.39 -27.22 -10.91
CA VAL A 267 -5.82 -25.82 -10.97
C VAL A 267 -6.00 -25.39 -12.42
N ARG A 268 -7.22 -24.97 -12.80
CA ARG A 268 -7.53 -24.46 -14.13
C ARG A 268 -7.48 -22.93 -14.17
N PHE A 269 -6.84 -22.40 -15.20
CA PHE A 269 -6.80 -20.95 -15.43
C PHE A 269 -6.66 -20.61 -16.91
N LYS A 270 -6.96 -19.34 -17.26
CA LYS A 270 -6.82 -18.81 -18.62
C LYS A 270 -5.42 -18.26 -18.80
N LEU A 271 -4.71 -18.77 -19.79
CA LEU A 271 -3.41 -18.26 -20.25
C LEU A 271 -3.65 -17.45 -21.52
N GLY A 272 -3.58 -16.12 -21.43
CA GLY A 272 -4.00 -15.20 -22.50
C GLY A 272 -2.88 -14.34 -23.10
N THR A 273 -1.68 -14.37 -22.50
CA THR A 273 -0.54 -13.54 -22.87
C THR A 273 0.67 -14.38 -23.25
N GLY A 274 1.66 -13.76 -23.91
CA GLY A 274 2.92 -14.43 -24.36
C GLY A 274 2.83 -15.10 -25.72
N PHE A 275 1.69 -15.10 -26.37
CA PHE A 275 1.51 -15.72 -27.69
C PHE A 275 1.89 -14.77 -28.82
N SER A 276 2.67 -15.26 -29.78
CA SER A 276 2.82 -14.62 -31.08
C SER A 276 1.54 -14.80 -31.93
N ASP A 277 1.41 -14.00 -32.99
CA ASP A 277 0.26 -14.15 -33.92
C ASP A 277 0.26 -15.51 -34.60
N ALA A 278 1.45 -16.08 -34.87
CA ALA A 278 1.60 -17.42 -35.46
C ALA A 278 1.02 -18.50 -34.50
N VAL A 279 1.38 -18.44 -33.23
CA VAL A 279 0.83 -19.37 -32.22
C VAL A 279 -0.66 -19.17 -32.00
N ARG A 280 -1.18 -17.95 -32.15
CA ARG A 280 -2.64 -17.71 -32.08
C ARG A 280 -3.40 -18.28 -33.28
N ALA A 281 -2.75 -18.30 -34.44
CA ALA A 281 -3.33 -18.91 -35.64
C ALA A 281 -3.29 -20.45 -35.59
N ASN A 282 -2.20 -21.02 -35.07
CA ASN A 282 -2.00 -22.47 -34.92
C ASN A 282 -1.66 -22.80 -33.46
N PRO A 283 -2.68 -22.81 -32.59
CA PRO A 283 -2.48 -23.01 -31.14
C PRO A 283 -2.04 -24.44 -30.81
N PRO A 284 -1.29 -24.63 -29.70
CA PRO A 284 -0.98 -25.96 -29.20
C PRO A 284 -2.27 -26.79 -29.06
N PRO A 285 -2.28 -28.07 -29.48
CA PRO A 285 -3.48 -28.90 -29.44
C PRO A 285 -3.95 -29.14 -27.98
N ILE A 286 -5.23 -29.49 -27.83
CA ILE A 286 -5.75 -29.95 -26.55
C ILE A 286 -4.99 -31.22 -26.13
N GLY A 287 -4.57 -31.29 -24.86
CA GLY A 287 -3.72 -32.34 -24.34
C GLY A 287 -2.22 -32.01 -24.38
N ALA A 288 -1.78 -31.03 -25.19
CA ALA A 288 -0.38 -30.63 -25.22
C ALA A 288 0.07 -30.00 -23.91
N GLN A 289 1.32 -30.23 -23.55
CA GLN A 289 1.98 -29.51 -22.45
C GLN A 289 2.54 -28.18 -22.94
N VAL A 290 2.29 -27.12 -22.18
CA VAL A 290 2.84 -25.80 -22.42
C VAL A 290 3.62 -25.32 -21.21
N THR A 291 4.79 -24.73 -21.44
CA THR A 291 5.53 -24.00 -20.41
C THR A 291 5.02 -22.57 -20.36
N TYR A 292 4.74 -22.07 -19.18
CA TYR A 292 4.38 -20.68 -18.96
C TYR A 292 5.21 -20.09 -17.81
N VAL A 293 5.49 -18.80 -17.89
CA VAL A 293 6.12 -18.03 -16.82
C VAL A 293 5.05 -17.34 -16.01
N TYR A 294 5.30 -17.19 -14.72
CA TYR A 294 4.41 -16.48 -13.81
C TYR A 294 5.24 -15.79 -12.70
N ARG A 295 4.62 -14.90 -11.93
CA ARG A 295 5.34 -14.13 -10.91
C ARG A 295 4.99 -14.54 -9.48
N ASP A 296 3.84 -15.16 -9.30
CA ASP A 296 3.29 -15.47 -7.98
C ASP A 296 2.07 -16.39 -8.13
N VAL A 297 1.60 -16.94 -7.03
CA VAL A 297 0.35 -17.71 -6.97
C VAL A 297 -0.62 -17.09 -5.99
N THR A 298 -1.92 -17.26 -6.25
CA THR A 298 -2.96 -16.92 -5.29
C THR A 298 -3.00 -17.96 -4.15
N PRO A 299 -3.64 -17.69 -3.00
CA PRO A 299 -3.83 -18.70 -1.95
C PRO A 299 -4.48 -20.00 -2.46
N GLY A 300 -5.29 -19.94 -3.52
CA GLY A 300 -5.86 -21.10 -4.21
C GLY A 300 -4.95 -21.73 -5.27
N GLY A 301 -3.64 -21.43 -5.29
CA GLY A 301 -2.67 -22.01 -6.22
C GLY A 301 -2.74 -21.50 -7.67
N LYS A 302 -3.59 -20.50 -7.96
CA LYS A 302 -3.73 -19.95 -9.32
C LYS A 302 -2.57 -19.00 -9.65
N PRO A 303 -1.83 -19.22 -10.77
CA PRO A 303 -0.73 -18.35 -11.17
C PRO A 303 -1.19 -16.91 -11.46
N ARG A 304 -0.41 -15.94 -10.98
CA ARG A 304 -0.59 -14.52 -11.25
C ARG A 304 0.33 -14.07 -12.39
N PHE A 305 -0.22 -13.26 -13.31
CA PHE A 305 0.51 -12.72 -14.45
C PHE A 305 1.13 -13.82 -15.34
N ALA A 306 0.43 -14.95 -15.48
CA ALA A 306 0.87 -16.06 -16.29
C ALA A 306 0.99 -15.64 -17.76
N SER A 307 2.10 -16.03 -18.41
CA SER A 307 2.41 -15.74 -19.80
C SER A 307 2.99 -16.98 -20.48
N PHE A 308 2.45 -17.35 -21.63
CA PHE A 308 2.95 -18.48 -22.43
C PHE A 308 4.42 -18.25 -22.80
N LEU A 309 5.23 -19.27 -22.67
CA LEU A 309 6.63 -19.27 -23.07
C LEU A 309 6.86 -20.13 -24.34
N ARG A 310 6.41 -21.38 -24.29
CA ARG A 310 6.58 -22.33 -25.38
C ARG A 310 5.64 -23.52 -25.23
N THR A 311 5.40 -24.22 -26.35
CA THR A 311 4.89 -25.60 -26.32
C THR A 311 6.04 -26.51 -25.96
N ARG A 312 5.80 -27.51 -25.15
CA ARG A 312 6.76 -28.56 -24.90
C ARG A 312 6.53 -29.67 -25.91
N ASP A 313 7.48 -29.84 -26.79
CA ASP A 313 7.55 -31.03 -27.64
C ASP A 313 8.18 -32.11 -26.74
N ASP A 314 7.37 -32.97 -26.17
CA ASP A 314 7.88 -34.21 -25.57
C ASP A 314 8.21 -35.16 -26.74
N PRO A 315 9.41 -35.74 -26.77
CA PRO A 315 9.82 -36.70 -27.80
C PRO A 315 8.99 -37.96 -27.71
#